data_094861209c812a1a096e79411593b0b7
#
_entry.id   094861209c812a1a096e79411593b0b7
#
_cell.length_a   1.000
_cell.length_b   1.000
_cell.length_c   1.000
_cell.angle_alpha   90.00
_cell.angle_beta   90.00
_cell.angle_gamma   90.00
#
_symmetry.space_group_name_H-M   'P 1'
#
loop_
_entity.id
_entity.type
_entity.pdbx_description
1 polymer ?
#
loop_
_entity_poly.entity_id
_entity_poly.type
_entity_poly.pdbx_seq_one_letter_code
_entity_poly.pdbx_strand_id
1 'polypeptide(L)'
;MDIKYVSNDFNHAMFQFCKRLTENNKTYTDRFQFLEDTVFAPSKGGSRFVKVLTYESRIETDYETGKKTIHKDKKGRIHCFVEKETGDVYKPQTWRAPYLKGKNAVRANIYDLTTVPDNSDQCGGWLYVI
;
A
#
# COMPACT_ATOMS: atom_id res chain seq x y z
N MET A 1 23.07 -13.85 3.24
CA MET A 1 22.63 -13.37 1.91
C MET A 1 21.54 -12.35 2.09
N ASP A 2 21.68 -11.23 1.43
CA ASP A 2 20.68 -10.18 1.50
C ASP A 2 19.44 -10.60 0.72
N ILE A 3 18.28 -10.55 1.37
CA ILE A 3 17.01 -10.99 0.81
C ILE A 3 16.65 -10.25 -0.48
N LYS A 4 17.01 -8.98 -0.60
CA LYS A 4 16.69 -8.19 -1.79
C LYS A 4 17.30 -8.71 -3.08
N TYR A 5 18.38 -9.49 -2.99
CA TYR A 5 19.02 -10.08 -4.16
C TYR A 5 18.50 -11.46 -4.51
N VAL A 6 17.69 -12.06 -3.64
CA VAL A 6 17.09 -13.37 -3.90
C VAL A 6 15.95 -13.25 -4.89
N SER A 7 15.31 -12.10 -4.92
CA SER A 7 14.10 -11.88 -5.72
C SER A 7 14.33 -10.79 -6.75
N ASN A 8 14.66 -11.20 -7.98
CA ASN A 8 14.65 -10.33 -9.14
C ASN A 8 13.29 -10.35 -9.86
N ASP A 9 12.35 -11.18 -9.37
CA ASP A 9 11.01 -11.23 -9.89
C ASP A 9 10.23 -10.03 -9.39
N PHE A 10 9.78 -9.20 -10.31
CA PHE A 10 8.96 -8.04 -10.00
C PHE A 10 7.70 -8.42 -9.23
N ASN A 11 7.01 -9.49 -9.64
CA ASN A 11 5.78 -9.91 -9.00
C ASN A 11 6.01 -10.34 -7.55
N HIS A 12 7.11 -11.04 -7.29
CA HIS A 12 7.46 -11.44 -5.93
C HIS A 12 7.82 -10.22 -5.09
N ALA A 13 8.60 -9.29 -5.64
CA ALA A 13 8.95 -8.05 -4.95
C ALA A 13 7.70 -7.22 -4.63
N MET A 14 6.75 -7.13 -5.56
CA MET A 14 5.47 -6.45 -5.34
C MET A 14 4.67 -7.12 -4.22
N PHE A 15 4.66 -8.45 -4.18
CA PHE A 15 3.98 -9.17 -3.10
C PHE A 15 4.60 -8.83 -1.75
N GLN A 16 5.92 -8.86 -1.64
CA GLN A 16 6.63 -8.53 -0.41
C GLN A 16 6.42 -7.07 0.02
N PHE A 17 6.42 -6.16 -0.95
CA PHE A 17 6.15 -4.75 -0.70
C PHE A 17 4.74 -4.53 -0.15
N CYS A 18 3.73 -5.09 -0.80
CA CYS A 18 2.33 -4.97 -0.35
C CYS A 18 2.12 -5.63 1.02
N LYS A 19 2.79 -6.76 1.26
CA LYS A 19 2.76 -7.42 2.57
C LYS A 19 3.34 -6.53 3.66
N ARG A 20 4.47 -5.87 3.39
CA ARG A 20 5.09 -4.94 4.33
C ARG A 20 4.17 -3.75 4.63
N LEU A 21 3.54 -3.18 3.62
CA LEU A 21 2.59 -2.07 3.81
C LEU A 21 1.39 -2.52 4.66
N THR A 22 0.87 -3.71 4.42
CA THR A 22 -0.24 -4.26 5.18
C THR A 22 0.15 -4.47 6.64
N GLU A 23 1.32 -5.02 6.89
CA GLU A 23 1.84 -5.23 8.26
C GLU A 23 2.05 -3.91 8.99
N ASN A 24 2.65 -2.92 8.33
CA ASN A 24 2.88 -1.61 8.95
C ASN A 24 1.56 -0.90 9.25
N ASN A 25 0.58 -1.04 8.38
CA ASN A 25 -0.73 -0.43 8.58
C ASN A 25 -1.51 -1.07 9.73
N LYS A 26 -1.21 -2.29 10.09
CA LYS A 26 -1.89 -2.98 11.20
C LYS A 26 -1.77 -2.20 12.50
N THR A 27 -0.63 -1.58 12.76
CA THR A 27 -0.45 -0.72 13.92
C THR A 27 -1.44 0.44 13.94
N TYR A 28 -1.76 0.97 12.75
CA TYR A 28 -2.75 2.03 12.61
C TYR A 28 -4.18 1.52 12.88
N THR A 29 -4.57 0.41 12.23
CA THR A 29 -5.94 -0.11 12.36
C THR A 29 -6.21 -0.66 13.76
N ASP A 30 -5.21 -1.17 14.46
CA ASP A 30 -5.35 -1.68 15.83
C ASP A 30 -5.74 -0.58 16.83
N ARG A 31 -5.60 0.69 16.48
CA ARG A 31 -6.04 1.82 17.30
C ARG A 31 -7.54 2.07 17.24
N PHE A 32 -8.23 1.50 16.25
CA PHE A 32 -9.64 1.79 15.98
C PHE A 32 -10.45 0.50 16.02
N GLN A 33 -11.39 0.42 16.98
CA GLN A 33 -12.21 -0.77 17.17
C GLN A 33 -13.18 -1.05 16.02
N PHE A 34 -13.48 -0.03 15.21
CA PHE A 34 -14.42 -0.15 14.10
C PHE A 34 -13.75 -0.46 12.76
N LEU A 35 -12.42 -0.52 12.72
CA LEU A 35 -11.69 -0.82 11.50
C LEU A 35 -11.17 -2.25 11.52
N GLU A 36 -11.36 -2.94 10.39
CA GLU A 36 -10.64 -4.14 10.05
C GLU A 36 -9.30 -3.77 9.41
N ASP A 37 -8.42 -4.76 9.24
CA ASP A 37 -7.14 -4.54 8.59
C ASP A 37 -7.34 -4.09 7.13
N THR A 38 -6.60 -3.06 6.74
CA THR A 38 -6.52 -2.64 5.35
C THR A 38 -5.56 -3.54 4.60
N VAL A 39 -5.97 -4.01 3.43
CA VAL A 39 -5.13 -4.84 2.56
C VAL A 39 -4.58 -3.98 1.43
N PHE A 40 -3.28 -4.06 1.20
CA PHE A 40 -2.60 -3.44 0.08
C PHE A 40 -2.36 -4.50 -0.99
N ALA A 41 -2.80 -4.22 -2.22
CA ALA A 41 -2.69 -5.19 -3.30
C ALA A 41 -2.39 -4.50 -4.63
N PRO A 42 -1.58 -5.14 -5.51
CA PRO A 42 -1.35 -4.60 -6.83
C PRO A 42 -2.58 -4.78 -7.71
N SER A 43 -2.87 -3.78 -8.52
CA SER A 43 -3.86 -3.89 -9.60
C SER A 43 -3.18 -4.37 -10.86
N LYS A 44 -3.97 -4.68 -11.90
CA LYS A 44 -3.42 -4.89 -13.23
C LYS A 44 -2.70 -3.61 -13.66
N GLY A 45 -1.42 -3.74 -13.98
CA GLY A 45 -0.61 -2.59 -14.34
C GLY A 45 -0.75 -2.20 -15.81
N GLY A 46 -0.40 -0.95 -16.09
CA GLY A 46 -0.15 -0.51 -17.44
C GLY A 46 1.21 -0.99 -17.95
N SER A 47 1.68 -0.41 -19.04
CA SER A 47 2.97 -0.80 -19.63
C SER A 47 4.18 -0.41 -18.75
N ARG A 48 4.09 0.71 -18.03
CA ARG A 48 5.20 1.26 -17.24
C ARG A 48 5.02 1.15 -15.75
N PHE A 49 3.79 1.38 -15.25
CA PHE A 49 3.51 1.45 -13.83
C PHE A 49 2.44 0.45 -13.40
N VAL A 50 2.58 -0.04 -12.17
CA VAL A 50 1.55 -0.82 -11.49
C VAL A 50 1.02 0.02 -10.33
N LYS A 51 -0.31 0.08 -10.20
CA LYS A 51 -0.95 0.75 -9.06
C LYS A 51 -0.95 -0.20 -7.86
N VAL A 52 -0.69 0.34 -6.67
CA VAL A 52 -0.98 -0.35 -5.42
C VAL A 52 -2.26 0.26 -4.86
N LEU A 53 -3.26 -0.58 -4.64
CA LEU A 53 -4.56 -0.17 -4.14
C LEU A 53 -4.73 -0.60 -2.69
N THR A 54 -5.51 0.16 -1.94
CA THR A 54 -5.93 -0.21 -0.59
C THR A 54 -7.38 -0.62 -0.62
N TYR A 55 -7.68 -1.72 0.08
CA TYR A 55 -9.04 -2.22 0.27
C TYR A 55 -9.31 -2.20 1.77
N GLU A 56 -10.16 -1.28 2.18
CA GLU A 56 -10.50 -1.08 3.57
C GLU A 56 -11.78 -1.84 3.94
N SER A 57 -11.91 -2.18 5.20
CA SER A 57 -13.14 -2.73 5.74
C SER A 57 -13.42 -2.09 7.09
N ARG A 58 -14.68 -2.18 7.52
CA ARG A 58 -15.11 -1.65 8.81
C ARG A 58 -16.06 -2.62 9.49
N ILE A 59 -16.11 -2.54 10.82
CA ILE A 59 -17.02 -3.35 11.63
C ILE A 59 -18.19 -2.46 12.07
N GLU A 60 -19.40 -2.93 11.78
CA GLU A 60 -20.63 -2.31 12.30
C GLU A 60 -21.19 -3.21 13.37
N THR A 61 -21.50 -2.65 14.54
CA THR A 61 -22.10 -3.38 15.66
C THR A 61 -23.56 -2.98 15.81
N ASP A 62 -24.45 -3.98 15.80
CA ASP A 62 -25.85 -3.76 16.18
C ASP A 62 -25.94 -3.73 17.70
N TYR A 63 -26.25 -2.57 18.25
CA TYR A 63 -26.27 -2.38 19.70
C TYR A 63 -27.43 -3.12 20.40
N GLU A 64 -28.49 -3.50 19.68
CA GLU A 64 -29.59 -4.25 20.25
C GLU A 64 -29.27 -5.74 20.41
N THR A 65 -28.59 -6.32 19.40
CA THR A 65 -28.32 -7.76 19.36
C THR A 65 -26.86 -8.11 19.65
N GLY A 66 -25.96 -7.11 19.63
CA GLY A 66 -24.53 -7.31 19.75
C GLY A 66 -23.88 -7.95 18.50
N LYS A 67 -24.67 -8.14 17.44
CA LYS A 67 -24.17 -8.72 16.20
C LYS A 67 -23.21 -7.79 15.50
N LYS A 68 -22.08 -8.32 15.06
CA LYS A 68 -21.08 -7.59 14.28
C LYS A 68 -21.14 -7.97 12.81
N THR A 69 -21.16 -6.95 11.96
CA THR A 69 -21.13 -7.13 10.50
C THR A 69 -19.90 -6.44 9.93
N ILE A 70 -19.18 -7.12 9.06
CA ILE A 70 -18.01 -6.57 8.39
C ILE A 70 -18.44 -6.06 7.02
N HIS A 71 -18.22 -4.75 6.79
CA HIS A 71 -18.45 -4.10 5.50
C HIS A 71 -17.13 -3.93 4.78
N LYS A 72 -16.94 -4.66 3.67
CA LYS A 72 -15.72 -4.61 2.87
C LYS A 72 -15.92 -3.71 1.66
N ASP A 73 -14.99 -2.80 1.45
CA ASP A 73 -14.95 -2.00 0.23
C ASP A 73 -14.62 -2.91 -0.96
N LYS A 74 -15.46 -2.86 -1.98
CA LYS A 74 -15.24 -3.63 -3.21
C LYS A 74 -14.32 -2.88 -4.18
N LYS A 75 -14.24 -1.56 -4.03
CA LYS A 75 -13.45 -0.69 -4.88
C LYS A 75 -12.22 -0.22 -4.11
N GLY A 76 -11.04 -0.52 -4.65
CA GLY A 76 -9.80 -0.08 -4.05
C GLY A 76 -9.54 1.40 -4.26
N ARG A 77 -8.74 1.98 -3.37
CA ARG A 77 -8.24 3.35 -3.47
C ARG A 77 -6.78 3.32 -3.85
N ILE A 78 -6.37 4.28 -4.69
CA ILE A 78 -4.97 4.36 -5.09
C ILE A 78 -4.09 4.77 -3.89
N HIS A 79 -3.06 3.98 -3.63
CA HIS A 79 -2.07 4.29 -2.59
C HIS A 79 -0.79 4.83 -3.21
N CYS A 80 -0.22 4.11 -4.17
CA CYS A 80 1.00 4.51 -4.85
C CYS A 80 1.12 3.85 -6.22
N PHE A 81 2.11 4.30 -6.99
CA PHE A 81 2.52 3.68 -8.24
C PHE A 81 3.91 3.09 -8.09
N VAL A 82 4.16 1.97 -8.76
CA VAL A 82 5.47 1.32 -8.81
C VAL A 82 5.90 1.18 -10.26
N GLU A 83 7.08 1.67 -10.58
CA GLU A 83 7.66 1.54 -11.91
C GLU A 83 8.17 0.11 -12.12
N LYS A 84 7.74 -0.54 -13.21
CA LYS A 84 8.08 -1.94 -13.48
C LYS A 84 9.56 -2.16 -13.72
N GLU A 85 10.21 -1.20 -14.38
CA GLU A 85 11.61 -1.33 -14.77
C GLU A 85 12.56 -1.21 -13.59
N THR A 86 12.27 -0.30 -12.65
CA THR A 86 13.18 0.05 -11.56
C THR A 86 12.73 -0.42 -10.19
N GLY A 87 11.42 -0.66 -10.01
CA GLY A 87 10.84 -0.91 -8.71
C GLY A 87 10.64 0.34 -7.86
N ASP A 88 10.84 1.52 -8.44
CA ASP A 88 10.69 2.78 -7.71
C ASP A 88 9.23 3.07 -7.42
N VAL A 89 8.98 3.60 -6.21
CA VAL A 89 7.66 3.92 -5.71
C VAL A 89 7.43 5.42 -5.77
N TYR A 90 6.29 5.81 -6.33
CA TYR A 90 5.88 7.22 -6.47
C TYR A 90 4.51 7.44 -5.86
N LYS A 91 4.30 8.64 -5.29
CA LYS A 91 2.96 9.02 -4.87
C LYS A 91 2.06 9.25 -6.08
N PRO A 92 0.73 9.07 -5.96
CA PRO A 92 -0.16 9.37 -7.07
C PRO A 92 -0.31 10.89 -7.26
N GLN A 93 -0.35 11.31 -8.51
CA GLN A 93 -0.79 12.65 -8.88
C GLN A 93 -2.30 12.63 -9.14
N THR A 94 -2.73 11.59 -9.88
CA THR A 94 -4.13 11.32 -10.18
C THR A 94 -4.33 9.81 -10.09
N TRP A 95 -5.58 9.37 -10.26
CA TRP A 95 -5.88 7.94 -10.37
C TRP A 95 -5.09 7.26 -11.50
N ARG A 96 -4.76 8.02 -12.55
CA ARG A 96 -4.15 7.46 -13.77
C ARG A 96 -2.64 7.61 -13.84
N ALA A 97 -2.06 8.50 -13.06
CA ALA A 97 -0.65 8.86 -13.24
C ALA A 97 0.06 9.12 -11.93
N PRO A 98 1.33 8.69 -11.83
CA PRO A 98 2.17 9.02 -10.70
C PRO A 98 2.70 10.45 -10.78
N TYR A 99 3.13 11.00 -9.63
CA TYR A 99 3.81 12.28 -9.56
C TYR A 99 5.31 12.05 -9.72
N LEU A 100 5.86 12.48 -10.85
CA LEU A 100 7.26 12.22 -11.22
C LEU A 100 8.17 13.43 -11.05
N LYS A 101 7.64 14.57 -10.60
CA LYS A 101 8.39 15.82 -10.54
C LYS A 101 9.13 15.97 -9.21
N GLY A 102 10.28 16.66 -9.26
CA GLY A 102 11.03 17.03 -8.08
C GLY A 102 12.11 16.05 -7.70
N LYS A 103 13.00 16.50 -6.81
CA LYS A 103 14.18 15.72 -6.38
C LYS A 103 13.82 14.47 -5.60
N ASN A 104 12.68 14.47 -4.91
CA ASN A 104 12.24 13.38 -4.05
C ASN A 104 11.03 12.67 -4.64
N ALA A 105 10.94 12.57 -5.97
CA ALA A 105 9.83 11.87 -6.63
C ALA A 105 9.80 10.39 -6.24
N VAL A 106 10.96 9.73 -6.18
CA VAL A 106 11.07 8.34 -5.72
C VAL A 106 10.93 8.31 -4.21
N ARG A 107 9.89 7.64 -3.70
CA ARG A 107 9.58 7.58 -2.26
C ARG A 107 10.10 6.32 -1.58
N ALA A 108 10.27 5.25 -2.34
CA ALA A 108 10.77 3.96 -1.86
C ALA A 108 11.16 3.11 -3.06
N ASN A 109 11.68 1.91 -2.78
CA ASN A 109 11.96 0.92 -3.83
C ASN A 109 11.52 -0.45 -3.34
N ILE A 110 10.77 -1.19 -4.16
CA ILE A 110 10.22 -2.48 -3.75
C ILE A 110 11.29 -3.57 -3.58
N TYR A 111 12.46 -3.39 -4.18
CA TYR A 111 13.58 -4.33 -4.02
C TYR A 111 14.40 -4.05 -2.76
N ASP A 112 14.15 -2.94 -2.09
CA ASP A 112 14.80 -2.58 -0.84
C ASP A 112 13.75 -2.09 0.17
N LEU A 113 13.23 -3.01 0.96
CA LEU A 113 12.16 -2.72 1.90
C LEU A 113 12.59 -1.81 3.07
N THR A 114 13.90 -1.57 3.24
CA THR A 114 14.37 -0.59 4.21
C THR A 114 14.00 0.84 3.83
N THR A 115 13.66 1.07 2.56
CA THR A 115 13.20 2.37 2.07
C THR A 115 11.74 2.68 2.46
N VAL A 116 10.99 1.66 2.92
CA VAL A 116 9.61 1.83 3.36
C VAL A 116 9.62 2.13 4.86
N PRO A 117 9.10 3.30 5.30
CA PRO A 117 9.09 3.64 6.71
C PRO A 117 8.12 2.73 7.50
N ASP A 118 8.50 2.44 8.75
CA ASP A 118 7.69 1.56 9.62
C ASP A 118 6.31 2.14 9.93
N ASN A 119 6.15 3.46 9.83
CA ASN A 119 4.89 4.14 10.07
C ASN A 119 4.05 4.34 8.80
N SER A 120 4.36 3.61 7.73
CA SER A 120 3.53 3.65 6.53
C SER A 120 2.13 3.11 6.86
N ASP A 121 1.11 3.87 6.50
CA ASP A 121 -0.28 3.51 6.79
C ASP A 121 -1.18 3.79 5.60
N GLN A 122 -2.46 3.44 5.74
CA GLN A 122 -3.45 3.57 4.66
C GLN A 122 -3.71 5.01 4.25
N CYS A 123 -3.39 5.97 5.11
CA CYS A 123 -3.56 7.39 4.80
C CYS A 123 -2.52 7.90 3.81
N GLY A 124 -1.40 7.17 3.66
CA GLY A 124 -0.38 7.48 2.67
C GLY A 124 0.46 8.72 2.97
N GLY A 125 0.44 9.21 4.21
CA GLY A 125 1.20 10.39 4.59
C GLY A 125 2.70 10.28 4.32
N TRP A 126 3.23 9.07 4.43
CA TRP A 126 4.65 8.81 4.18
C TRP A 126 5.08 9.11 2.74
N LEU A 127 4.13 9.10 1.79
CA LEU A 127 4.41 9.40 0.38
C LEU A 127 4.52 10.91 0.11
N TYR A 128 4.07 11.73 1.04
CA TYR A 128 3.99 13.18 0.89
C TYR A 128 5.01 13.94 1.72
N VAL A 129 5.89 13.24 2.41
CA VAL A 129 6.99 13.84 3.18
C VAL A 129 8.05 14.36 2.19
N ILE A 130 8.46 15.58 2.39
CA ILE A 130 9.45 16.25 1.54
C ILE A 130 10.86 15.94 2.03
#